data_4e8332efa54bf8621389b353466d6a79
#
_entry.id   4e8332efa54bf8621389b353466d6a79
#
_cell.length_a   1.000
_cell.length_b   1.000
_cell.length_c   1.000
_cell.angle_alpha   90.00
_cell.angle_beta   90.00
_cell.angle_gamma   90.00
#
_symmetry.space_group_name_H-M   'P 1'
#
loop_
_entity.id
_entity.type
_entity.pdbx_description
1 polymer ?
#
loop_
_entity_poly.entity_id
_entity_poly.type
_entity_poly.pdbx_seq_one_letter_code
_entity_poly.pdbx_strand_id
1 'polypeptide(L)'
;MPALDAPIFTALTPLLGRLPRDRLPRHEELNALGTPSVVSGGGAPIRFVPPAASAQYEVRIFETGEVQTRPDSWHDLFNALVWLAFPRTKAVLNRHHYEQIKSRVGEQLRGTVRDVLTLFDEGGIVVAAADAELSCLLREFRWKELFWRRRAEVLRSMRFYVFGHAIYEKALEPYKGVTAKALILDAAPGLLDAPIERQLAELDARAAEYFSGTRAFASTRNLSPLPILGIPGWEPANASEEYYDDPSQFRPRRSP
;
A
#
# COMPACT_ATOMS: atom_id res chain seq x y z
N MET A 1 1.68 20.54 -11.19
CA MET A 1 1.57 19.19 -10.60
C MET A 1 2.45 19.12 -9.39
N PRO A 2 2.05 18.44 -8.30
CA PRO A 2 2.94 18.17 -7.17
C PRO A 2 4.13 17.32 -7.60
N ALA A 3 5.24 17.39 -6.85
CA ALA A 3 6.40 16.57 -7.10
C ALA A 3 6.10 15.12 -6.70
N LEU A 4 6.09 14.20 -7.67
CA LEU A 4 5.83 12.76 -7.47
C LEU A 4 7.12 11.92 -7.55
N ASP A 5 8.27 12.55 -7.33
CA ASP A 5 9.61 11.95 -7.32
C ASP A 5 10.13 11.63 -5.90
N ALA A 6 9.39 12.00 -4.85
CA ALA A 6 9.75 11.68 -3.48
C ALA A 6 9.73 10.15 -3.24
N PRO A 7 10.60 9.65 -2.32
CA PRO A 7 10.75 8.20 -2.06
C PRO A 7 9.44 7.47 -1.72
N ILE A 8 8.45 8.15 -1.18
CA ILE A 8 7.12 7.60 -0.88
C ILE A 8 6.39 7.10 -2.14
N PHE A 9 6.67 7.67 -3.33
CA PHE A 9 6.06 7.28 -4.60
C PHE A 9 6.84 6.19 -5.34
N THR A 10 7.91 5.64 -4.75
CA THR A 10 8.81 4.67 -5.40
C THR A 10 8.07 3.51 -6.07
N ALA A 11 7.05 2.94 -5.42
CA ALA A 11 6.28 1.83 -6.02
C ALA A 11 5.52 2.23 -7.29
N LEU A 12 5.21 3.51 -7.48
CA LEU A 12 4.47 4.02 -8.63
C LEU A 12 5.39 4.61 -9.72
N THR A 13 6.69 4.77 -9.44
CA THR A 13 7.65 5.40 -10.37
C THR A 13 7.62 4.81 -11.78
N PRO A 14 7.58 3.47 -12.00
CA PRO A 14 7.54 2.90 -13.35
C PRO A 14 6.29 3.31 -14.15
N LEU A 15 5.18 3.60 -13.46
CA LEU A 15 3.91 4.03 -14.07
C LEU A 15 3.86 5.54 -14.25
N LEU A 16 4.25 6.30 -13.22
CA LEU A 16 4.26 7.77 -13.24
C LEU A 16 5.11 8.35 -14.35
N GLY A 17 6.25 7.70 -14.67
CA GLY A 17 7.13 8.11 -15.77
C GLY A 17 6.49 8.03 -17.17
N ARG A 18 5.35 7.34 -17.31
CA ARG A 18 4.61 7.15 -18.54
C ARG A 18 3.36 8.04 -18.67
N LEU A 19 3.07 8.83 -17.64
CA LEU A 19 1.90 9.71 -17.56
C LEU A 19 2.26 11.18 -17.87
N PRO A 20 1.27 12.00 -18.28
CA PRO A 20 1.43 13.45 -18.40
C PRO A 20 1.94 14.07 -17.08
N ARG A 21 2.84 15.05 -17.17
CA ARG A 21 3.40 15.74 -16.01
C ARG A 21 2.73 17.06 -15.66
N ASP A 22 1.90 17.56 -16.55
CA ASP A 22 1.24 18.89 -16.48
C ASP A 22 -0.22 18.83 -16.04
N ARG A 23 -0.83 17.64 -16.10
CA ARG A 23 -2.23 17.40 -15.74
C ARG A 23 -2.46 15.98 -15.24
N LEU A 24 -3.62 15.71 -14.66
CA LEU A 24 -4.06 14.33 -14.40
C LEU A 24 -4.35 13.59 -15.72
N PRO A 25 -4.08 12.27 -15.77
CA PRO A 25 -4.29 11.47 -16.97
C PRO A 25 -5.78 11.25 -17.26
N ARG A 26 -6.11 11.08 -18.53
CA ARG A 26 -7.42 10.62 -18.99
C ARG A 26 -7.54 9.10 -18.84
N HIS A 27 -8.76 8.58 -18.94
CA HIS A 27 -9.02 7.14 -18.85
C HIS A 27 -8.27 6.33 -19.91
N GLU A 28 -8.16 6.86 -21.14
CA GLU A 28 -7.42 6.20 -22.22
C GLU A 28 -5.94 6.06 -21.90
N GLU A 29 -5.35 7.09 -21.28
CA GLU A 29 -3.94 7.09 -20.89
C GLU A 29 -3.70 6.13 -19.69
N LEU A 30 -4.61 6.06 -18.73
CA LEU A 30 -4.56 5.07 -17.65
C LEU A 30 -4.70 3.64 -18.18
N ASN A 31 -5.67 3.41 -19.07
CA ASN A 31 -5.89 2.10 -19.66
C ASN A 31 -4.72 1.64 -20.54
N ALA A 32 -4.00 2.57 -21.18
CA ALA A 32 -2.79 2.28 -21.93
C ALA A 32 -1.58 1.85 -21.08
N LEU A 33 -1.60 2.11 -19.75
CA LEU A 33 -0.60 1.59 -18.80
C LEU A 33 -0.84 0.12 -18.46
N GLY A 34 -2.10 -0.31 -18.47
CA GLY A 34 -2.50 -1.65 -18.10
C GLY A 34 -2.08 -2.72 -19.12
N THR A 35 -2.06 -3.95 -18.65
CA THR A 35 -1.89 -5.14 -19.48
C THR A 35 -3.10 -6.05 -19.33
N PRO A 36 -3.42 -6.91 -20.31
CA PRO A 36 -4.53 -7.87 -20.19
C PRO A 36 -4.42 -8.84 -19.00
N SER A 37 -3.23 -8.96 -18.41
CA SER A 37 -2.98 -9.80 -17.22
C SER A 37 -3.42 -9.16 -15.89
N VAL A 38 -3.73 -7.86 -15.88
CA VAL A 38 -4.30 -7.21 -14.70
C VAL A 38 -5.79 -7.48 -14.66
N VAL A 39 -6.22 -8.30 -13.71
CA VAL A 39 -7.60 -8.77 -13.62
C VAL A 39 -8.20 -8.50 -12.24
N SER A 40 -9.53 -8.43 -12.17
CA SER A 40 -10.28 -8.34 -10.93
C SER A 40 -10.24 -9.64 -10.11
N GLY A 41 -10.78 -9.63 -8.90
CA GLY A 41 -10.99 -10.85 -8.10
C GLY A 41 -11.84 -11.92 -8.79
N GLY A 42 -12.70 -11.54 -9.71
CA GLY A 42 -13.51 -12.42 -10.55
C GLY A 42 -12.86 -12.84 -11.87
N GLY A 43 -11.68 -12.32 -12.19
CA GLY A 43 -10.93 -12.63 -13.42
C GLY A 43 -11.28 -11.72 -14.61
N ALA A 44 -12.10 -10.69 -14.45
CA ALA A 44 -12.39 -9.73 -15.49
C ALA A 44 -11.21 -8.75 -15.70
N PRO A 45 -10.78 -8.44 -16.95
CA PRO A 45 -9.72 -7.48 -17.20
C PRO A 45 -10.02 -6.10 -16.62
N ILE A 46 -9.08 -5.52 -15.91
CA ILE A 46 -9.25 -4.19 -15.29
C ILE A 46 -9.28 -3.11 -16.36
N ARG A 47 -10.27 -2.22 -16.23
CA ARG A 47 -10.43 -1.01 -17.04
C ARG A 47 -10.84 0.16 -16.16
N PHE A 48 -10.21 1.30 -16.37
CA PHE A 48 -10.56 2.56 -15.70
C PHE A 48 -11.64 3.26 -16.51
N VAL A 49 -12.75 3.57 -15.85
CA VAL A 49 -13.95 4.12 -16.50
C VAL A 49 -14.50 5.33 -15.76
N PRO A 50 -15.23 6.23 -16.44
CA PRO A 50 -15.92 7.33 -15.76
C PRO A 50 -16.90 6.82 -14.69
N PRO A 51 -17.19 7.61 -13.64
CA PRO A 51 -18.22 7.29 -12.68
C PRO A 51 -19.57 7.08 -13.36
N ALA A 52 -20.28 6.04 -12.96
CA ALA A 52 -21.66 5.78 -13.38
C ALA A 52 -22.56 5.60 -12.15
N ALA A 53 -23.80 6.05 -12.25
CA ALA A 53 -24.81 5.76 -11.24
C ALA A 53 -25.02 4.25 -11.19
N SER A 54 -24.39 3.56 -10.28
CA SER A 54 -24.52 2.10 -10.19
C SER A 54 -24.31 1.60 -8.77
N ALA A 55 -24.74 0.37 -8.61
CA ALA A 55 -24.53 -0.53 -7.50
C ALA A 55 -23.08 -0.57 -6.99
N GLN A 56 -22.95 -1.14 -5.88
CA GLN A 56 -21.75 -1.40 -5.06
C GLN A 56 -20.43 -1.48 -5.87
N TYR A 57 -19.54 -0.54 -5.64
CA TYR A 57 -18.26 -0.36 -6.32
C TYR A 57 -17.45 -1.67 -6.45
N GLU A 58 -17.26 -2.40 -5.35
CA GLU A 58 -16.47 -3.64 -5.33
C GLU A 58 -17.13 -4.78 -6.14
N VAL A 59 -18.45 -4.83 -6.17
CA VAL A 59 -19.19 -5.83 -6.97
C VAL A 59 -18.96 -5.58 -8.46
N ARG A 60 -19.02 -4.32 -8.89
CA ARG A 60 -18.77 -3.95 -10.29
C ARG A 60 -17.35 -4.30 -10.72
N ILE A 61 -16.35 -3.99 -9.91
CA ILE A 61 -14.98 -4.37 -10.20
C ILE A 61 -14.86 -5.88 -10.34
N PHE A 62 -15.40 -6.64 -9.38
CA PHE A 62 -15.31 -8.10 -9.40
C PHE A 62 -15.94 -8.70 -10.66
N GLU A 63 -17.15 -8.27 -11.02
CA GLU A 63 -17.93 -8.86 -12.11
C GLU A 63 -17.50 -8.37 -13.50
N THR A 64 -17.04 -7.11 -13.63
CA THR A 64 -16.80 -6.49 -14.95
C THR A 64 -15.38 -5.99 -15.16
N GLY A 65 -14.55 -5.91 -14.11
CA GLY A 65 -13.24 -5.29 -14.14
C GLY A 65 -13.25 -3.76 -14.21
N GLU A 66 -14.41 -3.11 -14.12
CA GLU A 66 -14.55 -1.67 -14.26
C GLU A 66 -14.28 -0.93 -12.95
N VAL A 67 -13.12 -0.27 -12.88
CA VAL A 67 -12.70 0.61 -11.78
C VAL A 67 -13.15 2.03 -12.11
N GLN A 68 -14.17 2.51 -11.43
CA GLN A 68 -14.64 3.87 -11.59
C GLN A 68 -13.60 4.85 -11.09
N THR A 69 -13.21 5.80 -11.93
CA THR A 69 -12.14 6.76 -11.69
C THR A 69 -12.68 8.15 -12.05
N ARG A 70 -12.84 9.02 -11.06
CA ARG A 70 -13.29 10.40 -11.29
C ARG A 70 -12.19 11.19 -11.99
N PRO A 71 -12.52 12.03 -12.98
CA PRO A 71 -11.55 12.99 -13.50
C PRO A 71 -11.14 13.95 -12.36
N ASP A 72 -9.93 14.45 -12.42
CA ASP A 72 -9.38 15.45 -11.48
C ASP A 72 -9.33 14.99 -10.00
N SER A 73 -9.35 13.67 -9.74
CA SER A 73 -9.23 13.07 -8.42
C SER A 73 -7.88 12.39 -8.24
N TRP A 74 -7.03 12.96 -7.38
CA TRP A 74 -5.76 12.33 -6.98
C TRP A 74 -5.97 11.00 -6.29
N HIS A 75 -6.98 10.89 -5.44
CA HIS A 75 -7.36 9.66 -4.75
C HIS A 75 -7.62 8.53 -5.75
N ASP A 76 -8.47 8.80 -6.76
CA ASP A 76 -8.86 7.81 -7.76
C ASP A 76 -7.68 7.48 -8.70
N LEU A 77 -6.83 8.47 -9.03
CA LEU A 77 -5.59 8.23 -9.76
C LEU A 77 -4.68 7.26 -9.01
N PHE A 78 -4.41 7.53 -7.73
CA PHE A 78 -3.54 6.65 -6.95
C PHE A 78 -4.14 5.26 -6.78
N ASN A 79 -5.44 5.14 -6.60
CA ASN A 79 -6.11 3.83 -6.60
C ASN A 79 -5.90 3.09 -7.93
N ALA A 80 -6.05 3.77 -9.07
CA ALA A 80 -5.79 3.18 -10.38
C ALA A 80 -4.34 2.72 -10.54
N LEU A 81 -3.37 3.53 -10.12
CA LEU A 81 -1.95 3.18 -10.17
C LEU A 81 -1.60 2.00 -9.25
N VAL A 82 -2.23 1.90 -8.07
CA VAL A 82 -2.05 0.76 -7.16
C VAL A 82 -2.62 -0.53 -7.77
N TRP A 83 -3.74 -0.47 -8.49
CA TRP A 83 -4.24 -1.61 -9.27
C TRP A 83 -3.21 -2.13 -10.29
N LEU A 84 -2.42 -1.24 -10.89
CA LEU A 84 -1.40 -1.60 -11.87
C LEU A 84 -0.07 -2.04 -11.21
N ALA A 85 0.29 -1.45 -10.09
CA ALA A 85 1.54 -1.77 -9.37
C ALA A 85 1.44 -3.07 -8.54
N PHE A 86 0.25 -3.35 -7.98
CA PHE A 86 -0.02 -4.52 -7.12
C PHE A 86 -1.27 -5.29 -7.57
N PRO A 87 -1.31 -5.78 -8.82
CA PRO A 87 -2.53 -6.33 -9.41
C PRO A 87 -3.05 -7.57 -8.68
N ARG A 88 -2.17 -8.45 -8.20
CA ARG A 88 -2.56 -9.69 -7.52
C ARG A 88 -3.15 -9.41 -6.15
N THR A 89 -2.53 -8.52 -5.38
CA THR A 89 -3.03 -8.10 -4.07
C THR A 89 -4.38 -7.42 -4.21
N LYS A 90 -4.52 -6.47 -5.15
CA LYS A 90 -5.80 -5.79 -5.40
C LYS A 90 -6.90 -6.78 -5.82
N ALA A 91 -6.60 -7.75 -6.66
CA ALA A 91 -7.56 -8.79 -7.05
C ALA A 91 -8.02 -9.64 -5.85
N VAL A 92 -7.10 -10.02 -4.96
CA VAL A 92 -7.44 -10.78 -3.74
C VAL A 92 -8.30 -9.95 -2.79
N LEU A 93 -7.94 -8.68 -2.55
CA LEU A 93 -8.74 -7.79 -1.70
C LEU A 93 -10.16 -7.59 -2.28
N ASN A 94 -10.27 -7.33 -3.58
CA ASN A 94 -11.56 -7.20 -4.26
C ASN A 94 -12.42 -8.47 -4.16
N ARG A 95 -11.83 -9.66 -4.30
CA ARG A 95 -12.52 -10.93 -4.09
C ARG A 95 -13.11 -11.02 -2.68
N HIS A 96 -12.32 -10.72 -1.65
CA HIS A 96 -12.81 -10.74 -0.28
C HIS A 96 -13.90 -9.71 -0.03
N HIS A 97 -13.79 -8.49 -0.56
CA HIS A 97 -14.86 -7.50 -0.49
C HIS A 97 -16.16 -8.02 -1.13
N TYR A 98 -16.07 -8.60 -2.33
CA TYR A 98 -17.21 -9.19 -3.01
C TYR A 98 -17.86 -10.31 -2.18
N GLU A 99 -17.06 -11.24 -1.65
CA GLU A 99 -17.54 -12.34 -0.80
C GLU A 99 -18.23 -11.83 0.46
N GLN A 100 -17.67 -10.79 1.11
CA GLN A 100 -18.29 -10.15 2.28
C GLN A 100 -19.64 -9.50 1.95
N ILE A 101 -19.77 -8.88 0.78
CA ILE A 101 -21.02 -8.27 0.32
C ILE A 101 -22.08 -9.33 0.01
N LYS A 102 -21.70 -10.44 -0.62
CA LYS A 102 -22.62 -11.51 -1.04
C LYS A 102 -22.92 -12.52 0.07
N SER A 103 -22.06 -12.66 1.08
CA SER A 103 -22.27 -13.62 2.16
C SER A 103 -23.37 -13.19 3.12
N ARG A 104 -24.18 -14.16 3.59
CA ARG A 104 -25.16 -14.00 4.68
C ARG A 104 -24.59 -14.36 6.05
N VAL A 105 -23.27 -14.49 6.19
CA VAL A 105 -22.58 -14.90 7.43
C VAL A 105 -22.61 -13.77 8.48
N GLY A 106 -22.64 -14.14 9.76
CA GLY A 106 -22.87 -13.26 10.92
C GLY A 106 -22.01 -11.98 10.98
N GLU A 107 -22.57 -10.92 11.54
CA GLU A 107 -22.06 -9.54 11.46
C GLU A 107 -20.66 -9.33 12.08
N GLN A 108 -20.28 -10.09 13.11
CA GLN A 108 -19.06 -9.85 13.87
C GLN A 108 -17.77 -10.30 13.13
N LEU A 109 -17.81 -11.43 12.41
CA LEU A 109 -16.71 -11.87 11.55
C LEU A 109 -16.53 -10.98 10.31
N ARG A 110 -17.65 -10.46 9.78
CA ARG A 110 -17.62 -9.48 8.67
C ARG A 110 -16.90 -8.19 9.05
N GLY A 111 -17.08 -7.70 10.29
CA GLY A 111 -16.44 -6.48 10.76
C GLY A 111 -14.94 -6.55 10.67
N THR A 112 -14.30 -7.58 11.25
CA THR A 112 -12.83 -7.68 11.28
C THR A 112 -12.22 -7.86 9.89
N VAL A 113 -12.83 -8.70 9.02
CA VAL A 113 -12.35 -8.87 7.64
C VAL A 113 -12.42 -7.55 6.88
N ARG A 114 -13.57 -6.90 6.91
CA ARG A 114 -13.78 -5.60 6.26
C ARG A 114 -12.80 -4.54 6.77
N ASP A 115 -12.58 -4.49 8.08
CA ASP A 115 -11.67 -3.53 8.70
C ASP A 115 -10.22 -3.74 8.22
N VAL A 116 -9.73 -4.99 8.17
CA VAL A 116 -8.38 -5.30 7.68
C VAL A 116 -8.25 -4.95 6.20
N LEU A 117 -9.23 -5.31 5.37
CA LEU A 117 -9.23 -5.01 3.94
C LEU A 117 -9.17 -3.49 3.71
N THR A 118 -10.08 -2.74 4.33
CA THR A 118 -10.14 -1.28 4.19
C THR A 118 -8.87 -0.61 4.72
N LEU A 119 -8.37 -1.03 5.91
CA LEU A 119 -7.15 -0.49 6.49
C LEU A 119 -5.93 -0.69 5.59
N PHE A 120 -5.83 -1.82 4.89
CA PHE A 120 -4.71 -2.07 4.00
C PHE A 120 -4.89 -1.40 2.64
N ASP A 121 -6.09 -1.42 2.08
CA ASP A 121 -6.39 -0.78 0.79
C ASP A 121 -6.20 0.74 0.83
N GLU A 122 -6.58 1.37 1.93
CA GLU A 122 -6.46 2.81 2.14
C GLU A 122 -5.08 3.23 2.68
N GLY A 123 -4.55 2.45 3.62
CA GLY A 123 -3.40 2.85 4.44
C GLY A 123 -2.25 1.84 4.48
N GLY A 124 -2.20 0.86 3.59
CA GLY A 124 -1.21 -0.21 3.58
C GLY A 124 0.18 0.24 3.12
N ILE A 125 1.19 -0.45 3.65
CA ILE A 125 2.57 -0.39 3.17
C ILE A 125 3.19 -1.79 3.23
N VAL A 126 3.83 -2.22 2.15
CA VAL A 126 4.59 -3.46 2.13
C VAL A 126 6.02 -3.16 2.51
N VAL A 127 6.53 -3.87 3.52
CA VAL A 127 7.90 -3.75 4.00
C VAL A 127 8.64 -5.04 3.67
N ALA A 128 9.64 -4.96 2.79
CA ALA A 128 10.55 -6.06 2.53
C ALA A 128 11.77 -5.92 3.45
N ALA A 129 12.06 -6.93 4.26
CA ALA A 129 13.17 -6.92 5.22
C ALA A 129 14.03 -8.16 5.05
N ALA A 130 15.33 -7.96 4.84
CA ALA A 130 16.32 -9.05 4.80
C ALA A 130 16.95 -9.34 6.18
N ASP A 131 16.53 -8.59 7.21
CA ASP A 131 17.03 -8.68 8.57
C ASP A 131 15.85 -8.82 9.55
N ALA A 132 15.80 -9.98 10.23
CA ALA A 132 14.73 -10.30 11.17
C ALA A 132 14.74 -9.42 12.43
N GLU A 133 15.91 -8.92 12.86
CA GLU A 133 16.04 -8.04 14.00
C GLU A 133 15.42 -6.66 13.71
N LEU A 134 15.66 -6.12 12.50
CA LEU A 134 15.01 -4.87 12.07
C LEU A 134 13.48 -5.04 11.96
N SER A 135 13.01 -6.19 11.48
CA SER A 135 11.58 -6.54 11.49
C SER A 135 11.00 -6.59 12.90
N CYS A 136 11.76 -7.11 13.86
CA CYS A 136 11.37 -7.15 15.28
C CYS A 136 11.25 -5.74 15.87
N LEU A 137 12.27 -4.88 15.65
CA LEU A 137 12.25 -3.48 16.10
C LEU A 137 11.02 -2.73 15.58
N LEU A 138 10.62 -2.97 14.31
CA LEU A 138 9.41 -2.37 13.73
C LEU A 138 8.14 -2.86 14.46
N ARG A 139 8.01 -4.17 14.69
CA ARG A 139 6.86 -4.76 15.41
C ARG A 139 6.79 -4.33 16.88
N GLU A 140 7.93 -3.98 17.48
CA GLU A 140 8.03 -3.51 18.86
C GLU A 140 7.91 -1.99 18.99
N PHE A 141 7.76 -1.27 17.88
CA PHE A 141 7.65 0.20 17.82
C PHE A 141 8.89 0.91 18.38
N ARG A 142 10.05 0.29 18.18
CA ARG A 142 11.37 0.81 18.58
C ARG A 142 11.89 1.82 17.56
N TRP A 143 11.13 2.90 17.32
CA TRP A 143 11.33 3.80 16.18
C TRP A 143 12.70 4.46 16.13
N LYS A 144 13.17 5.04 17.25
CA LYS A 144 14.47 5.68 17.33
C LYS A 144 15.59 4.67 17.16
N GLU A 145 15.47 3.47 17.73
CA GLU A 145 16.42 2.38 17.52
C GLU A 145 16.47 1.98 16.06
N LEU A 146 15.31 1.72 15.45
CA LEU A 146 15.19 1.27 14.06
C LEU A 146 15.70 2.32 13.09
N PHE A 147 15.15 3.54 13.12
CA PHE A 147 15.31 4.51 12.04
C PHE A 147 16.48 5.48 12.26
N TRP A 148 16.96 5.62 13.50
CA TRP A 148 18.12 6.43 13.81
C TRP A 148 19.35 5.58 14.09
N ARG A 149 19.37 4.78 15.14
CA ARG A 149 20.56 4.02 15.53
C ARG A 149 20.97 2.95 14.53
N ARG A 150 19.99 2.26 13.95
CA ARG A 150 20.18 1.22 12.92
C ARG A 150 19.94 1.76 11.50
N ARG A 151 20.00 3.09 11.30
CA ARG A 151 19.68 3.76 10.02
C ARG A 151 20.42 3.17 8.82
N ALA A 152 21.73 2.96 8.93
CA ALA A 152 22.53 2.41 7.85
C ALA A 152 22.10 0.98 7.47
N GLU A 153 21.69 0.18 8.44
CA GLU A 153 21.20 -1.17 8.24
C GLU A 153 19.80 -1.17 7.62
N VAL A 154 18.93 -0.28 8.06
CA VAL A 154 17.60 -0.09 7.44
C VAL A 154 17.75 0.27 5.97
N LEU A 155 18.60 1.23 5.62
CA LEU A 155 18.83 1.63 4.22
C LEU A 155 19.39 0.48 3.36
N ARG A 156 20.19 -0.41 3.94
CA ARG A 156 20.77 -1.56 3.26
C ARG A 156 19.81 -2.73 3.16
N SER A 157 19.07 -3.03 4.25
CA SER A 157 18.39 -4.32 4.44
C SER A 157 16.87 -4.22 4.48
N MET A 158 16.28 -3.05 4.23
CA MET A 158 14.83 -2.87 4.16
C MET A 158 14.42 -2.05 2.93
N ARG A 159 13.23 -2.34 2.41
CA ARG A 159 12.54 -1.51 1.39
C ARG A 159 11.09 -1.30 1.80
N PHE A 160 10.56 -0.15 1.45
CA PHE A 160 9.23 0.30 1.88
C PHE A 160 8.43 0.72 0.64
N TYR A 161 7.32 0.03 0.38
CA TYR A 161 6.46 0.28 -0.77
C TYR A 161 5.04 0.57 -0.32
N VAL A 162 4.61 1.81 -0.47
CA VAL A 162 3.23 2.18 -0.16
C VAL A 162 2.29 1.40 -1.10
N PHE A 163 1.24 0.84 -0.51
CA PHE A 163 0.12 0.18 -1.20
C PHE A 163 -1.15 1.03 -1.08
N GLY A 164 -1.39 1.57 0.13
CA GLY A 164 -2.59 2.34 0.44
C GLY A 164 -2.71 3.62 -0.38
N HIS A 165 -3.71 3.68 -1.25
CA HIS A 165 -3.88 4.81 -2.15
C HIS A 165 -4.16 6.14 -1.42
N ALA A 166 -4.81 6.12 -0.24
CA ALA A 166 -5.00 7.32 0.57
C ALA A 166 -3.69 7.82 1.24
N ILE A 167 -2.67 6.97 1.42
CA ILE A 167 -1.34 7.41 1.86
C ILE A 167 -0.69 8.27 0.78
N TYR A 168 -0.79 7.89 -0.49
CA TYR A 168 -0.26 8.69 -1.59
C TYR A 168 -0.94 10.05 -1.70
N GLU A 169 -2.26 10.11 -1.53
CA GLU A 169 -3.00 11.37 -1.50
C GLU A 169 -2.52 12.28 -0.36
N LYS A 170 -2.35 11.73 0.86
CA LYS A 170 -1.80 12.47 2.00
C LYS A 170 -0.34 12.88 1.79
N ALA A 171 0.41 12.16 0.97
CA ALA A 171 1.79 12.48 0.66
C ALA A 171 1.97 13.68 -0.29
N LEU A 172 0.90 14.15 -0.91
CA LEU A 172 0.91 15.41 -1.66
C LEU A 172 1.11 16.63 -0.74
N GLU A 173 0.57 16.55 0.48
CA GLU A 173 0.74 17.52 1.56
C GLU A 173 0.98 16.76 2.88
N PRO A 174 2.21 16.23 3.08
CA PRO A 174 2.49 15.36 4.22
C PRO A 174 2.41 16.13 5.54
N TYR A 175 1.85 15.48 6.55
CA TYR A 175 1.72 16.03 7.90
C TYR A 175 2.28 15.06 8.95
N LYS A 176 2.73 15.62 10.07
CA LYS A 176 3.22 14.83 11.21
C LYS A 176 2.16 13.85 11.70
N GLY A 177 2.60 12.63 12.02
CA GLY A 177 1.74 11.58 12.53
C GLY A 177 1.03 10.75 11.47
N VAL A 178 1.25 11.01 10.16
CA VAL A 178 0.78 10.11 9.11
C VAL A 178 1.37 8.72 9.31
N THR A 179 0.49 7.72 9.43
CA THR A 179 0.86 6.35 9.81
C THR A 179 0.23 5.37 8.83
N ALA A 180 1.05 4.50 8.25
CA ALA A 180 0.60 3.38 7.43
C ALA A 180 0.41 2.10 8.24
N LYS A 181 -0.15 1.07 7.60
CA LYS A 181 -0.33 -0.30 8.10
C LYS A 181 0.62 -1.24 7.40
N ALA A 182 1.69 -1.62 8.07
CA ALA A 182 2.76 -2.39 7.49
C ALA A 182 2.47 -3.89 7.46
N LEU A 183 2.48 -4.46 6.26
CA LEU A 183 2.69 -5.87 6.02
C LEU A 183 4.20 -6.12 5.88
N ILE A 184 4.79 -6.82 6.83
CA ILE A 184 6.23 -7.09 6.87
C ILE A 184 6.49 -8.46 6.28
N LEU A 185 7.25 -8.51 5.20
CA LEU A 185 7.63 -9.72 4.46
C LEU A 185 9.16 -9.89 4.52
N ASP A 186 9.60 -11.12 4.79
CA ASP A 186 11.02 -11.44 4.76
C ASP A 186 11.51 -11.36 3.31
N ALA A 187 12.55 -10.60 3.01
CA ALA A 187 13.08 -10.48 1.66
C ALA A 187 13.93 -11.71 1.31
N ALA A 188 13.67 -12.28 0.12
CA ALA A 188 14.53 -13.33 -0.41
C ALA A 188 15.94 -12.76 -0.72
N PRO A 189 17.00 -13.60 -0.68
CA PRO A 189 18.35 -13.16 -1.05
C PRO A 189 18.38 -12.48 -2.43
N GLY A 190 19.01 -11.32 -2.52
CA GLY A 190 19.12 -10.54 -3.76
C GLY A 190 17.85 -9.80 -4.22
N LEU A 191 16.73 -9.93 -3.51
CA LEU A 191 15.51 -9.20 -3.88
C LEU A 191 15.70 -7.69 -3.76
N LEU A 192 16.31 -7.22 -2.68
CA LEU A 192 16.46 -5.79 -2.40
C LEU A 192 17.40 -5.06 -3.38
N ASP A 193 18.22 -5.81 -4.11
CA ASP A 193 19.15 -5.30 -5.13
C ASP A 193 18.63 -5.52 -6.57
N ALA A 194 17.48 -6.18 -6.71
CA ALA A 194 16.86 -6.42 -8.01
C ALA A 194 16.25 -5.12 -8.58
N PRO A 195 15.98 -5.05 -9.91
CA PRO A 195 15.17 -3.98 -10.49
C PRO A 195 13.81 -3.85 -9.79
N ILE A 196 13.29 -2.62 -9.72
CA ILE A 196 12.07 -2.31 -8.95
C ILE A 196 10.86 -3.14 -9.43
N GLU A 197 10.74 -3.39 -10.73
CA GLU A 197 9.66 -4.17 -11.32
C GLU A 197 9.65 -5.60 -10.77
N ARG A 198 10.82 -6.21 -10.61
CA ARG A 198 10.98 -7.54 -10.02
C ARG A 198 10.65 -7.52 -8.53
N GLN A 199 11.11 -6.49 -7.79
CA GLN A 199 10.78 -6.33 -6.37
C GLN A 199 9.27 -6.24 -6.18
N LEU A 200 8.59 -5.38 -6.94
CA LEU A 200 7.14 -5.19 -6.86
C LEU A 200 6.39 -6.47 -7.24
N ALA A 201 6.78 -7.15 -8.31
CA ALA A 201 6.12 -8.38 -8.75
C ALA A 201 6.19 -9.51 -7.71
N GLU A 202 7.36 -9.68 -7.05
CA GLU A 202 7.53 -10.67 -5.99
C GLU A 202 6.76 -10.28 -4.72
N LEU A 203 6.83 -9.02 -4.30
CA LEU A 203 6.14 -8.53 -3.11
C LEU A 203 4.62 -8.54 -3.29
N ASP A 204 4.12 -8.22 -4.49
CA ASP A 204 2.71 -8.33 -4.83
C ASP A 204 2.22 -9.79 -4.75
N ALA A 205 2.99 -10.74 -5.29
CA ALA A 205 2.64 -12.15 -5.20
C ALA A 205 2.55 -12.64 -3.75
N ARG A 206 3.51 -12.26 -2.90
CA ARG A 206 3.56 -12.66 -1.49
C ARG A 206 2.51 -11.95 -0.63
N ALA A 207 2.22 -10.68 -0.91
CA ALA A 207 1.13 -9.97 -0.25
C ALA A 207 -0.23 -10.58 -0.64
N ALA A 208 -0.43 -10.93 -1.90
CA ALA A 208 -1.63 -11.63 -2.36
C ALA A 208 -1.79 -13.01 -1.68
N GLU A 209 -0.70 -13.78 -1.56
CA GLU A 209 -0.70 -15.05 -0.81
C GLU A 209 -1.08 -14.84 0.66
N TYR A 210 -0.49 -13.85 1.33
CA TYR A 210 -0.82 -13.49 2.71
C TYR A 210 -2.31 -13.21 2.89
N PHE A 211 -2.89 -12.34 2.03
CA PHE A 211 -4.32 -11.99 2.10
C PHE A 211 -5.25 -13.10 1.57
N SER A 212 -4.76 -14.10 0.88
CA SER A 212 -5.56 -15.30 0.54
C SER A 212 -5.76 -16.21 1.74
N GLY A 213 -4.93 -16.10 2.78
CA GLY A 213 -5.00 -16.90 3.99
C GLY A 213 -5.93 -16.29 5.05
N THR A 214 -6.64 -17.14 5.79
CA THR A 214 -7.57 -16.72 6.86
C THR A 214 -6.87 -15.98 8.03
N ARG A 215 -5.58 -16.24 8.27
CA ARG A 215 -4.79 -15.60 9.31
C ARG A 215 -4.65 -14.09 9.13
N ALA A 216 -4.67 -13.60 7.88
CA ALA A 216 -4.61 -12.17 7.58
C ALA A 216 -5.71 -11.39 8.30
N PHE A 217 -6.89 -11.99 8.42
CA PHE A 217 -8.11 -11.36 8.92
C PHE A 217 -8.41 -11.65 10.39
N ALA A 218 -7.53 -12.37 11.09
CA ALA A 218 -7.73 -12.67 12.51
C ALA A 218 -7.71 -11.40 13.39
N SER A 219 -6.95 -10.38 13.01
CA SER A 219 -6.88 -9.11 13.73
C SER A 219 -6.24 -8.02 12.87
N THR A 220 -6.73 -6.79 12.99
CA THR A 220 -6.05 -5.59 12.44
C THR A 220 -4.65 -5.38 13.01
N ARG A 221 -4.32 -6.01 14.16
CA ARG A 221 -2.98 -5.97 14.78
C ARG A 221 -1.93 -6.74 13.99
N ASN A 222 -2.33 -7.59 13.05
CA ASN A 222 -1.41 -8.29 12.15
C ASN A 222 -0.70 -7.32 11.18
N LEU A 223 -1.26 -6.12 11.00
CA LEU A 223 -0.65 -5.02 10.27
C LEU A 223 -0.07 -4.02 11.27
N SER A 224 1.26 -3.94 11.35
CA SER A 224 1.94 -3.03 12.27
C SER A 224 1.73 -1.57 11.87
N PRO A 225 1.38 -0.66 12.79
CA PRO A 225 1.42 0.76 12.46
C PRO A 225 2.87 1.16 12.16
N LEU A 226 3.05 2.07 11.20
CA LEU A 226 4.35 2.57 10.77
C LEU A 226 4.28 4.07 10.52
N PRO A 227 4.96 4.92 11.32
CA PRO A 227 5.06 6.36 11.07
C PRO A 227 5.96 6.60 9.86
N ILE A 228 5.36 6.82 8.69
CA ILE A 228 6.07 6.77 7.40
C ILE A 228 7.09 7.88 7.22
N LEU A 229 6.90 9.06 7.80
CA LEU A 229 7.90 10.14 7.77
C LEU A 229 9.13 9.83 8.64
N GLY A 230 9.09 8.78 9.47
CA GLY A 230 10.26 8.27 10.18
C GLY A 230 11.19 7.42 9.31
N ILE A 231 10.71 6.92 8.17
CA ILE A 231 11.53 6.10 7.27
C ILE A 231 12.71 6.95 6.76
N PRO A 232 13.95 6.47 6.89
CA PRO A 232 15.13 7.23 6.49
C PRO A 232 15.05 7.78 5.06
N GLY A 233 15.20 9.11 4.91
CA GLY A 233 15.16 9.80 3.62
C GLY A 233 13.76 10.17 3.11
N TRP A 234 12.67 9.83 3.84
CA TRP A 234 11.31 10.21 3.44
C TRP A 234 10.89 11.60 3.92
N GLU A 235 11.58 12.14 4.91
CA GLU A 235 11.39 13.48 5.46
C GLU A 235 12.77 14.08 5.75
N PRO A 236 13.12 15.28 5.25
CA PRO A 236 14.41 15.90 5.52
C PRO A 236 14.72 16.05 7.02
N ALA A 237 13.72 16.38 7.84
CA ALA A 237 13.88 16.55 9.28
C ALA A 237 14.30 15.26 10.01
N ASN A 238 14.06 14.08 9.43
CA ASN A 238 14.45 12.80 10.04
C ASN A 238 15.96 12.50 9.94
N ALA A 239 16.74 13.47 9.44
CA ALA A 239 18.19 13.41 9.45
C ALA A 239 18.80 13.76 10.81
N SER A 240 18.00 14.09 11.84
CA SER A 240 18.46 14.36 13.21
C SER A 240 17.89 13.34 14.22
N GLU A 241 18.60 13.12 15.32
CA GLU A 241 18.18 12.19 16.37
C GLU A 241 16.93 12.68 17.10
N GLU A 242 16.85 13.97 17.34
CA GLU A 242 15.78 14.63 18.09
C GLU A 242 14.42 14.49 17.38
N TYR A 243 14.42 14.33 16.06
CA TYR A 243 13.19 14.10 15.28
C TYR A 243 12.40 12.90 15.79
N TYR A 244 13.10 11.86 16.28
CA TYR A 244 12.51 10.63 16.77
C TYR A 244 12.05 10.68 18.23
N ASP A 245 12.23 11.82 18.92
CA ASP A 245 11.77 12.04 20.28
C ASP A 245 10.33 12.60 20.36
N ASP A 246 9.71 12.91 19.23
CA ASP A 246 8.32 13.41 19.16
C ASP A 246 7.30 12.28 19.41
N PRO A 247 6.66 12.20 20.59
CA PRO A 247 5.72 11.14 20.94
C PRO A 247 4.38 11.24 20.19
N SER A 248 4.10 12.37 19.55
CA SER A 248 2.90 12.53 18.73
C SER A 248 3.01 11.72 17.43
N GLN A 249 4.22 11.58 16.91
CA GLN A 249 4.55 10.83 15.70
C GLN A 249 5.06 9.41 16.04
N PHE A 250 5.97 9.27 16.98
CA PHE A 250 6.67 8.03 17.34
C PHE A 250 6.09 7.40 18.60
N ARG A 251 4.83 7.02 18.54
CA ARG A 251 4.11 6.44 19.68
C ARG A 251 4.73 5.10 20.07
N PRO A 252 5.02 4.88 21.37
CA PRO A 252 5.46 3.58 21.85
C PRO A 252 4.33 2.55 21.74
N ARG A 253 4.70 1.28 21.76
CA ARG A 253 3.73 0.19 21.86
C ARG A 253 2.96 0.34 23.18
N ARG A 254 1.63 0.36 23.10
CA ARG A 254 0.81 0.33 24.31
C ARG A 254 1.05 -1.00 25.04
N SER A 255 1.28 -0.95 26.35
CA SER A 255 1.25 -2.16 27.17
C SER A 255 -0.11 -2.86 27.03
N PRO A 256 -0.13 -4.18 27.05
CA PRO A 256 -1.36 -4.98 26.93
C PRO A 256 -2.33 -4.68 28.07
#